data_d12d62824ac8fa0a81515a180fde4b64
#
_entry.id   d12d62824ac8fa0a81515a180fde4b64
#
_cell.length_a   1.000
_cell.length_b   1.000
_cell.length_c   1.000
_cell.angle_alpha   90.00
_cell.angle_beta   90.00
_cell.angle_gamma   90.00
#
_symmetry.space_group_name_H-M   'P 1'
#
loop_
_entity.id
_entity.type
_entity.pdbx_description
1 polymer ?
#
loop_
_entity_poly.entity_id
_entity_poly.type
_entity_poly.pdbx_seq_one_letter_code
_entity_poly.pdbx_strand_id
1 'polypeptide(L)'
;MHPFDRYAAFTDLKLLLEASSRSLRKSKRVNTLKCSAPEFQHWARAKKWAIEPVPWCPEGFFVDRPSPPVATGGLRSASRENQEEDGQKREAMGKDLLHILGYTYMQEAASMLPVVLLDPKPGETVLDMSAAPGSKATQIVARMNNAGMLIANDVQEKRIWALLSNLQRCGAINTLVTRKVGQWFAGHMTECFDRILCDAPCTAQGTVRKDSDALMYCSMENTGKMARLQRELLESAIHATKVGGRIVYSTCTLTPEENEGVVMSILNKFSDQVFALEPTKLQASHSGMRSPQGLRTASGELQAKYFDRAIEDSIKVQSWMK
;
A
#
# COMPACT_ATOMS: atom_id res chain seq x y z
N MET A 1 18.20 0.85 -23.38
CA MET A 1 17.13 1.81 -23.02
C MET A 1 16.76 1.54 -21.58
N HIS A 2 16.82 2.54 -20.72
CA HIS A 2 16.46 2.38 -19.31
C HIS A 2 14.95 2.14 -19.19
N PRO A 3 14.45 1.24 -18.31
CA PRO A 3 13.02 0.97 -18.17
C PRO A 3 12.16 2.19 -17.91
N PHE A 4 12.74 3.24 -17.33
CA PHE A 4 12.06 4.51 -17.07
C PHE A 4 12.03 5.49 -18.24
N ASP A 5 12.77 5.25 -19.35
CA ASP A 5 12.81 6.18 -20.50
C ASP A 5 11.42 6.43 -21.10
N ARG A 6 10.53 5.45 -21.01
CA ARG A 6 9.14 5.57 -21.45
C ARG A 6 8.34 6.64 -20.71
N TYR A 7 8.74 6.99 -19.49
CA TYR A 7 8.04 7.99 -18.67
C TYR A 7 8.42 9.43 -19.01
N ALA A 8 9.41 9.65 -19.88
CA ALA A 8 9.79 10.98 -20.31
C ALA A 8 8.63 11.75 -20.99
N ALA A 9 7.64 11.03 -21.51
CA ALA A 9 6.42 11.64 -22.08
C ALA A 9 5.43 12.16 -21.01
N PHE A 10 5.59 11.74 -19.74
CA PHE A 10 4.63 11.98 -18.66
C PHE A 10 5.22 12.78 -17.50
N THR A 11 6.54 12.72 -17.30
CA THR A 11 7.22 13.38 -16.18
C THR A 11 8.66 13.74 -16.51
N ASP A 12 9.28 14.58 -15.66
CA ASP A 12 10.72 14.84 -15.71
C ASP A 12 11.49 13.56 -15.31
N LEU A 13 12.15 12.96 -16.31
CA LEU A 13 12.89 11.71 -16.12
C LEU A 13 14.05 11.86 -15.12
N LYS A 14 14.70 13.04 -15.08
CA LYS A 14 15.79 13.30 -14.13
C LYS A 14 15.28 13.27 -12.69
N LEU A 15 14.17 13.96 -12.43
CA LEU A 15 13.52 13.94 -11.10
C LEU A 15 13.05 12.54 -10.72
N LEU A 16 12.50 11.77 -11.68
CA LEU A 16 12.09 10.39 -11.46
C LEU A 16 13.27 9.50 -11.05
N LEU A 17 14.38 9.59 -11.76
CA LEU A 17 15.59 8.81 -11.46
C LEU A 17 16.20 9.22 -10.12
N GLU A 18 16.28 10.51 -9.83
CA GLU A 18 16.75 11.02 -8.55
C GLU A 18 15.87 10.54 -7.39
N ALA A 19 14.56 10.65 -7.51
CA ALA A 19 13.62 10.14 -6.50
C ALA A 19 13.75 8.63 -6.31
N SER A 20 13.97 7.88 -7.40
CA SER A 20 14.13 6.43 -7.37
C SER A 20 15.43 5.96 -6.70
N SER A 21 16.45 6.84 -6.64
CA SER A 21 17.72 6.56 -5.97
C SER A 21 17.71 6.87 -4.47
N ARG A 22 16.76 7.68 -3.99
CA ARG A 22 16.67 8.03 -2.56
C ARG A 22 16.21 6.82 -1.74
N SER A 23 16.84 6.59 -0.58
CA SER A 23 16.40 5.56 0.35
C SER A 23 14.98 5.86 0.88
N LEU A 24 14.18 4.81 1.07
CA LEU A 24 12.85 4.94 1.64
C LEU A 24 12.93 5.25 3.14
N ARG A 25 12.14 6.24 3.58
CA ARG A 25 11.92 6.45 5.01
C ARG A 25 11.24 5.22 5.61
N LYS A 26 11.74 4.76 6.73
CA LYS A 26 11.13 3.65 7.46
C LYS A 26 9.87 4.15 8.16
N SER A 27 8.82 3.33 8.16
CA SER A 27 7.57 3.66 8.83
C SER A 27 6.99 2.47 9.58
N LYS A 28 6.25 2.76 10.64
CA LYS A 28 5.50 1.81 11.45
C LYS A 28 4.05 2.23 11.50
N ARG A 29 3.15 1.27 11.41
CA ARG A 29 1.76 1.45 11.74
C ARG A 29 1.48 0.91 13.14
N VAL A 30 0.84 1.68 13.96
CA VAL A 30 0.31 1.27 15.27
C VAL A 30 -0.86 0.32 15.05
N ASN A 31 -0.87 -0.78 15.78
CA ASN A 31 -2.00 -1.71 15.79
C ASN A 31 -2.99 -1.28 16.86
N THR A 32 -4.06 -0.62 16.45
CA THR A 32 -5.07 -0.04 17.35
C THR A 32 -5.89 -1.08 18.11
N LEU A 33 -5.79 -2.37 17.77
CA LEU A 33 -6.33 -3.46 18.59
C LEU A 33 -5.54 -3.71 19.87
N LYS A 34 -4.28 -3.28 19.94
CA LYS A 34 -3.36 -3.59 21.06
C LYS A 34 -2.80 -2.39 21.78
N CYS A 35 -2.71 -1.24 21.09
CA CYS A 35 -2.24 0.00 21.71
C CYS A 35 -2.74 1.21 20.95
N SER A 36 -2.74 2.33 21.62
CA SER A 36 -3.08 3.64 21.04
C SER A 36 -1.86 4.34 20.44
N ALA A 37 -2.09 5.32 19.58
CA ALA A 37 -1.03 6.16 19.05
C ALA A 37 -0.27 6.93 20.15
N PRO A 38 -0.91 7.52 21.19
CA PRO A 38 -0.20 8.13 22.33
C PRO A 38 0.72 7.16 23.08
N GLU A 39 0.30 5.92 23.33
CA GLU A 39 1.16 4.90 23.97
C GLU A 39 2.39 4.60 23.11
N PHE A 40 2.21 4.41 21.80
CA PHE A 40 3.33 4.23 20.88
C PHE A 40 4.28 5.43 20.92
N GLN A 41 3.76 6.66 20.93
CA GLN A 41 4.58 7.88 21.02
C GLN A 41 5.37 7.94 22.34
N HIS A 42 4.77 7.49 23.45
CA HIS A 42 5.47 7.39 24.72
C HIS A 42 6.63 6.39 24.64
N TRP A 43 6.40 5.20 24.08
CA TRP A 43 7.45 4.19 23.91
C TRP A 43 8.55 4.64 22.94
N ALA A 44 8.19 5.34 21.87
CA ALA A 44 9.16 5.89 20.92
C ALA A 44 10.09 6.91 21.59
N ARG A 45 9.54 7.79 22.45
CA ARG A 45 10.33 8.73 23.26
C ARG A 45 11.27 8.00 24.21
N ALA A 46 10.80 6.99 24.93
CA ALA A 46 11.64 6.17 25.82
C ALA A 46 12.80 5.48 25.07
N LYS A 47 12.55 5.06 23.82
CA LYS A 47 13.56 4.47 22.92
C LYS A 47 14.40 5.53 22.19
N LYS A 48 14.20 6.81 22.44
CA LYS A 48 14.87 7.94 21.75
C LYS A 48 14.70 7.89 20.22
N TRP A 49 13.57 7.37 19.73
CA TRP A 49 13.23 7.41 18.30
C TRP A 49 12.68 8.77 17.94
N ALA A 50 13.16 9.35 16.83
CA ALA A 50 12.48 10.47 16.21
C ALA A 50 11.31 9.92 15.38
N ILE A 51 10.11 10.42 15.65
CA ILE A 51 8.89 9.99 14.97
C ILE A 51 8.17 11.20 14.38
N GLU A 52 7.57 11.01 13.21
CA GLU A 52 6.76 12.00 12.51
C GLU A 52 5.47 11.30 12.03
N PRO A 53 4.29 11.88 12.26
CA PRO A 53 3.04 11.29 11.77
C PRO A 53 3.04 11.13 10.25
N VAL A 54 2.47 10.03 9.76
CA VAL A 54 2.15 9.87 8.34
C VAL A 54 0.91 10.71 8.04
N PRO A 55 0.98 11.72 7.15
CA PRO A 55 -0.11 12.72 7.01
C PRO A 55 -1.47 12.13 6.65
N TRP A 56 -1.51 10.99 5.96
CA TRP A 56 -2.74 10.35 5.51
C TRP A 56 -3.20 9.17 6.37
N CYS A 57 -2.42 8.77 7.39
CA CYS A 57 -2.74 7.62 8.21
C CYS A 57 -2.52 7.95 9.69
N PRO A 58 -3.59 8.20 10.47
CA PRO A 58 -3.48 8.61 11.87
C PRO A 58 -2.72 7.61 12.75
N GLU A 59 -2.77 6.33 12.41
CA GLU A 59 -2.04 5.25 13.08
C GLU A 59 -0.62 5.03 12.52
N GLY A 60 -0.21 5.79 11.50
CA GLY A 60 1.09 5.68 10.82
C GLY A 60 2.12 6.68 11.33
N PHE A 61 3.37 6.23 11.46
CA PHE A 61 4.50 7.10 11.83
C PHE A 61 5.73 6.76 11.01
N PHE A 62 6.39 7.77 10.46
CA PHE A 62 7.79 7.65 10.06
C PHE A 62 8.64 7.52 11.31
N VAL A 63 9.68 6.69 11.25
CA VAL A 63 10.51 6.37 12.41
C VAL A 63 11.98 6.43 12.03
N ASP A 64 12.70 7.38 12.64
CA ASP A 64 14.14 7.50 12.51
C ASP A 64 14.78 7.14 13.85
N ARG A 65 15.74 6.22 13.82
CA ARG A 65 16.50 5.84 15.01
C ARG A 65 17.73 6.73 15.13
N PRO A 66 18.15 7.11 16.33
CA PRO A 66 19.41 7.81 16.51
C PRO A 66 20.54 6.95 15.91
N SER A 67 21.38 7.58 15.09
CA SER A 67 22.64 6.96 14.68
C SER A 67 23.53 6.82 15.91
N PRO A 68 24.28 5.70 16.09
CA PRO A 68 25.34 5.68 17.09
C PRO A 68 26.32 6.82 16.80
N PRO A 69 26.95 7.40 17.83
CA PRO A 69 27.97 8.43 17.63
C PRO A 69 29.02 7.92 16.64
N VAL A 70 29.30 8.71 15.61
CA VAL A 70 30.30 8.37 14.60
C VAL A 70 31.65 8.40 15.30
N ALA A 71 32.33 7.25 15.40
CA ALA A 71 33.73 7.23 15.76
C ALA A 71 34.50 8.01 14.67
N THR A 72 35.11 9.11 15.06
CA THR A 72 35.90 9.98 14.18
C THR A 72 37.14 9.21 13.71
N GLY A 73 37.15 8.75 12.48
CA GLY A 73 38.33 8.17 11.82
C GLY A 73 38.00 6.95 10.94
N GLY A 74 37.69 7.18 9.67
CA GLY A 74 37.64 6.12 8.66
C GLY A 74 36.74 6.44 7.47
N LEU A 75 37.31 6.43 6.26
CA LEU A 75 36.59 6.52 4.99
C LEU A 75 35.59 5.32 4.87
N ARG A 76 34.29 5.62 4.71
CA ARG A 76 33.27 4.60 4.59
C ARG A 76 32.83 4.45 3.14
N SER A 77 32.88 3.22 2.65
CA SER A 77 32.16 2.79 1.45
C SER A 77 30.70 2.48 1.81
N ALA A 78 29.79 3.04 1.04
CA ALA A 78 28.34 2.83 1.18
C ALA A 78 27.94 1.44 0.64
N SER A 79 27.99 0.42 1.48
CA SER A 79 27.33 -0.85 1.18
C SER A 79 27.22 -1.75 2.42
N ARG A 80 26.00 -2.21 2.67
CA ARG A 80 25.54 -3.30 3.55
C ARG A 80 25.08 -2.93 4.96
N GLU A 81 23.83 -3.34 5.24
CA GLU A 81 23.08 -3.20 6.49
C GLU A 81 23.61 -4.00 7.70
N ASN A 82 24.85 -4.46 7.67
CA ASN A 82 25.48 -5.23 8.75
C ASN A 82 26.87 -4.61 9.09
N GLN A 83 26.87 -3.44 9.72
CA GLN A 83 28.12 -2.94 10.32
C GLN A 83 28.03 -3.01 11.84
N GLU A 84 28.85 -3.90 12.39
CA GLU A 84 29.21 -3.95 13.80
C GLU A 84 30.04 -2.69 14.12
N GLU A 85 29.49 -1.81 14.94
CA GLU A 85 30.25 -0.78 15.63
C GLU A 85 29.90 -0.87 17.11
N ASP A 86 30.89 -1.08 17.90
CA ASP A 86 30.87 -1.09 19.37
C ASP A 86 30.03 -2.23 20.03
N GLY A 87 30.16 -3.48 19.56
CA GLY A 87 29.66 -4.64 20.30
C GLY A 87 28.13 -4.76 20.46
N GLN A 88 27.35 -3.76 20.02
CA GLN A 88 25.89 -3.82 20.00
C GLN A 88 25.41 -3.86 18.54
N LYS A 89 25.05 -5.07 18.08
CA LYS A 89 24.35 -5.25 16.80
C LYS A 89 23.09 -4.37 16.79
N ARG A 90 23.00 -3.47 15.83
CA ARG A 90 21.73 -2.76 15.56
C ARG A 90 20.63 -3.77 15.29
N GLU A 91 19.69 -3.88 16.20
CA GLU A 91 18.53 -4.72 16.00
C GLU A 91 17.71 -4.20 14.81
N ALA A 92 17.49 -5.04 13.79
CA ALA A 92 16.65 -4.66 12.64
C ALA A 92 15.27 -4.21 13.13
N MET A 93 14.67 -3.16 12.56
CA MET A 93 13.37 -2.64 13.01
C MET A 93 12.25 -3.69 12.99
N GLY A 94 12.37 -4.73 12.16
CA GLY A 94 11.46 -5.88 12.15
C GLY A 94 11.68 -6.85 13.31
N LYS A 95 12.80 -6.76 14.03
CA LYS A 95 13.10 -7.55 15.24
C LYS A 95 12.77 -6.79 16.53
N ASP A 96 12.31 -5.55 16.42
CA ASP A 96 11.85 -4.78 17.57
C ASP A 96 10.69 -5.47 18.29
N LEU A 97 10.74 -5.51 19.62
CA LEU A 97 9.75 -6.21 20.46
C LEU A 97 8.31 -5.74 20.17
N LEU A 98 8.10 -4.44 19.94
CA LEU A 98 6.76 -3.92 19.61
C LEU A 98 6.22 -4.52 18.31
N HIS A 99 7.10 -4.80 17.34
CA HIS A 99 6.72 -5.48 16.12
C HIS A 99 6.44 -6.96 16.35
N ILE A 100 7.34 -7.66 17.07
CA ILE A 100 7.22 -9.09 17.35
C ILE A 100 5.93 -9.38 18.12
N LEU A 101 5.58 -8.56 19.10
CA LEU A 101 4.36 -8.70 19.90
C LEU A 101 3.09 -8.18 19.19
N GLY A 102 3.22 -7.63 18.00
CA GLY A 102 2.10 -7.14 17.20
C GLY A 102 1.48 -5.82 17.65
N TYR A 103 2.16 -5.04 18.50
CA TYR A 103 1.75 -3.66 18.82
C TYR A 103 1.97 -2.70 17.65
N THR A 104 2.96 -2.99 16.82
CA THR A 104 3.21 -2.24 15.59
C THR A 104 3.44 -3.19 14.41
N TYR A 105 3.21 -2.68 13.20
CA TYR A 105 3.54 -3.35 11.95
C TYR A 105 4.53 -2.49 11.15
N MET A 106 5.61 -3.11 10.66
CA MET A 106 6.51 -2.45 9.70
C MET A 106 5.80 -2.39 8.35
N GLN A 107 5.31 -1.23 8.00
CA GLN A 107 4.57 -0.99 6.75
C GLN A 107 5.07 0.29 6.11
N GLU A 108 5.29 0.26 4.81
CA GLU A 108 5.60 1.49 4.06
C GLU A 108 4.42 2.45 4.14
N ALA A 109 4.70 3.73 4.33
CA ALA A 109 3.67 4.76 4.51
C ALA A 109 2.68 4.80 3.34
N ALA A 110 3.16 4.70 2.09
CA ALA A 110 2.30 4.63 0.91
C ALA A 110 1.36 3.41 0.93
N SER A 111 1.84 2.26 1.42
CA SER A 111 1.03 1.04 1.52
C SER A 111 -0.11 1.12 2.55
N MET A 112 -0.11 2.12 3.43
CA MET A 112 -1.20 2.36 4.39
C MET A 112 -2.41 3.03 3.73
N LEU A 113 -2.19 3.80 2.67
CA LEU A 113 -3.21 4.64 2.03
C LEU A 113 -4.40 3.86 1.44
N PRO A 114 -4.23 2.71 0.74
CA PRO A 114 -5.37 1.98 0.20
C PRO A 114 -6.42 1.62 1.25
N VAL A 115 -5.99 1.21 2.45
CA VAL A 115 -6.91 0.87 3.52
C VAL A 115 -7.56 2.12 4.14
N VAL A 116 -6.83 3.24 4.18
CA VAL A 116 -7.41 4.52 4.60
C VAL A 116 -8.53 4.94 3.66
N LEU A 117 -8.33 4.81 2.35
CA LEU A 117 -9.34 5.13 1.33
C LEU A 117 -10.49 4.12 1.31
N LEU A 118 -10.21 2.85 1.57
CA LEU A 118 -11.22 1.82 1.71
C LEU A 118 -12.17 2.13 2.87
N ASP A 119 -11.63 2.69 3.95
CA ASP A 119 -12.35 3.15 5.14
C ASP A 119 -13.30 2.06 5.71
N PRO A 120 -12.78 0.84 6.00
CA PRO A 120 -13.59 -0.25 6.51
C PRO A 120 -14.15 0.09 7.90
N LYS A 121 -15.41 -0.27 8.14
CA LYS A 121 -16.14 0.03 9.38
C LYS A 121 -16.39 -1.24 10.20
N PRO A 122 -16.51 -1.13 11.53
CA PRO A 122 -16.99 -2.23 12.36
C PRO A 122 -18.32 -2.79 11.86
N GLY A 123 -18.45 -4.10 11.79
CA GLY A 123 -19.67 -4.79 11.35
C GLY A 123 -19.76 -5.07 9.85
N GLU A 124 -18.90 -4.48 9.02
CA GLU A 124 -18.87 -4.72 7.57
C GLU A 124 -18.26 -6.10 7.22
N THR A 125 -18.60 -6.58 6.03
CA THR A 125 -17.95 -7.73 5.39
C THR A 125 -16.98 -7.19 4.34
N VAL A 126 -15.70 -7.47 4.54
CA VAL A 126 -14.60 -6.92 3.72
C VAL A 126 -13.84 -8.05 3.03
N LEU A 127 -13.47 -7.85 1.77
CA LEU A 127 -12.56 -8.73 1.02
C LEU A 127 -11.23 -8.02 0.75
N ASP A 128 -10.13 -8.65 1.10
CA ASP A 128 -8.78 -8.33 0.61
C ASP A 128 -8.38 -9.41 -0.40
N MET A 129 -8.37 -9.06 -1.69
CA MET A 129 -8.20 -10.03 -2.78
C MET A 129 -6.78 -10.59 -2.91
N SER A 130 -5.77 -9.90 -2.35
CA SER A 130 -4.34 -10.27 -2.43
C SER A 130 -3.65 -9.95 -1.12
N ALA A 131 -4.14 -10.55 -0.02
CA ALA A 131 -3.89 -10.13 1.35
C ALA A 131 -2.45 -10.36 1.84
N ALA A 132 -1.75 -11.37 1.32
CA ALA A 132 -0.43 -11.72 1.83
C ALA A 132 0.64 -10.67 1.47
N PRO A 133 1.56 -10.40 2.40
CA PRO A 133 1.82 -11.06 3.68
C PRO A 133 0.98 -10.57 4.88
N GLY A 134 -0.04 -9.72 4.69
CA GLY A 134 -0.97 -9.32 5.76
C GLY A 134 -0.84 -7.87 6.23
N SER A 135 -0.03 -7.03 5.59
CA SER A 135 0.14 -5.64 6.01
C SER A 135 -1.16 -4.83 5.91
N LYS A 136 -1.88 -4.94 4.78
CA LYS A 136 -3.18 -4.29 4.57
C LYS A 136 -4.30 -5.03 5.30
N ALA A 137 -4.32 -6.37 5.26
CA ALA A 137 -5.30 -7.19 5.98
C ALA A 137 -5.33 -6.88 7.48
N THR A 138 -4.16 -6.81 8.15
CA THR A 138 -4.07 -6.43 9.57
C THR A 138 -4.47 -4.99 9.84
N GLN A 139 -4.32 -4.07 8.87
CA GLN A 139 -4.82 -2.71 8.97
C GLN A 139 -6.35 -2.65 8.87
N ILE A 140 -6.93 -3.43 7.95
CA ILE A 140 -8.39 -3.56 7.81
C ILE A 140 -9.00 -4.05 9.12
N VAL A 141 -8.49 -5.17 9.67
CA VAL A 141 -8.99 -5.73 10.93
C VAL A 141 -8.90 -4.74 12.09
N ALA A 142 -7.78 -4.00 12.18
CA ALA A 142 -7.60 -2.98 13.21
C ALA A 142 -8.66 -1.86 13.09
N ARG A 143 -8.95 -1.38 11.88
CA ARG A 143 -9.97 -0.36 11.63
C ARG A 143 -11.39 -0.87 11.85
N MET A 144 -11.63 -2.15 11.58
CA MET A 144 -12.89 -2.82 11.90
C MET A 144 -13.05 -3.12 13.39
N ASN A 145 -12.03 -2.91 14.21
CA ASN A 145 -12.02 -3.25 15.64
C ASN A 145 -12.44 -4.71 15.91
N ASN A 146 -12.00 -5.65 15.06
CA ASN A 146 -12.39 -7.06 15.10
C ASN A 146 -13.91 -7.29 15.02
N ALA A 147 -14.72 -6.36 14.54
CA ALA A 147 -16.15 -6.51 14.36
C ALA A 147 -16.49 -6.64 12.87
N GLY A 148 -17.44 -7.54 12.52
CA GLY A 148 -17.73 -7.92 11.14
C GLY A 148 -16.87 -9.09 10.66
N MET A 149 -16.58 -9.17 9.36
CA MET A 149 -15.85 -10.27 8.75
C MET A 149 -14.81 -9.74 7.73
N LEU A 150 -13.56 -10.16 7.86
CA LEU A 150 -12.57 -10.01 6.78
C LEU A 150 -12.35 -11.35 6.10
N ILE A 151 -12.52 -11.40 4.78
CA ILE A 151 -12.00 -12.49 3.95
C ILE A 151 -10.66 -12.02 3.38
N ALA A 152 -9.58 -12.65 3.85
CA ALA A 152 -8.21 -12.38 3.43
C ALA A 152 -7.76 -13.47 2.46
N ASN A 153 -7.75 -13.15 1.17
CA ASN A 153 -7.43 -14.09 0.11
C ASN A 153 -6.00 -13.91 -0.41
N ASP A 154 -5.33 -15.00 -0.74
CA ASP A 154 -4.12 -14.98 -1.59
C ASP A 154 -4.02 -16.29 -2.38
N VAL A 155 -3.60 -16.19 -3.65
CA VAL A 155 -3.48 -17.37 -4.52
C VAL A 155 -2.24 -18.20 -4.20
N GLN A 156 -1.21 -17.60 -3.60
CA GLN A 156 0.08 -18.24 -3.37
C GLN A 156 0.15 -18.88 -1.98
N GLU A 157 0.17 -20.20 -1.93
CA GLU A 157 0.22 -20.98 -0.69
C GLU A 157 1.38 -20.58 0.23
N LYS A 158 2.59 -20.43 -0.31
CA LYS A 158 3.77 -20.05 0.47
C LYS A 158 3.60 -18.70 1.19
N ARG A 159 2.85 -17.77 0.61
CA ARG A 159 2.59 -16.45 1.20
C ARG A 159 1.49 -16.49 2.25
N ILE A 160 0.57 -17.45 2.19
CA ILE A 160 -0.52 -17.62 3.17
C ILE A 160 0.04 -17.88 4.57
N TRP A 161 1.13 -18.60 4.72
CA TRP A 161 1.75 -18.82 6.04
C TRP A 161 2.20 -17.52 6.70
N ALA A 162 2.77 -16.61 5.92
CA ALA A 162 3.13 -15.29 6.44
C ALA A 162 1.90 -14.44 6.79
N LEU A 163 0.84 -14.55 5.99
CA LEU A 163 -0.45 -13.89 6.26
C LEU A 163 -1.05 -14.38 7.58
N LEU A 164 -1.16 -15.69 7.78
CA LEU A 164 -1.68 -16.30 9.01
C LEU A 164 -0.87 -15.87 10.24
N SER A 165 0.47 -15.96 10.16
CA SER A 165 1.36 -15.54 11.24
C SER A 165 1.17 -14.07 11.60
N ASN A 166 1.04 -13.18 10.60
CA ASN A 166 0.86 -11.77 10.84
C ASN A 166 -0.54 -11.43 11.40
N LEU A 167 -1.60 -12.09 10.93
CA LEU A 167 -2.95 -11.94 11.46
C LEU A 167 -2.99 -12.36 12.93
N GLN A 168 -2.45 -13.54 13.24
CA GLN A 168 -2.37 -14.05 14.62
C GLN A 168 -1.57 -13.11 15.52
N ARG A 169 -0.39 -12.71 15.09
CA ARG A 169 0.49 -11.80 15.82
C ARG A 169 -0.18 -10.46 16.12
N CYS A 170 -0.97 -9.94 15.17
CA CYS A 170 -1.69 -8.68 15.33
C CYS A 170 -3.01 -8.82 16.10
N GLY A 171 -3.46 -10.04 16.44
CA GLY A 171 -4.69 -10.25 17.20
C GLY A 171 -5.96 -10.16 16.37
N ALA A 172 -5.90 -10.53 15.09
CA ALA A 172 -7.07 -10.66 14.23
C ALA A 172 -7.88 -11.90 14.60
N ILE A 173 -9.16 -11.73 14.94
CA ILE A 173 -10.06 -12.82 15.33
C ILE A 173 -11.27 -12.98 14.42
N ASN A 174 -11.54 -11.98 13.57
CA ASN A 174 -12.69 -11.94 12.68
C ASN A 174 -12.28 -12.17 11.19
N THR A 175 -11.25 -12.97 10.94
CA THR A 175 -10.67 -13.14 9.61
C THR A 175 -10.76 -14.59 9.15
N LEU A 176 -11.29 -14.79 7.93
CA LEU A 176 -11.24 -16.04 7.19
C LEU A 176 -10.17 -15.95 6.12
N VAL A 177 -9.15 -16.80 6.19
CA VAL A 177 -8.11 -16.88 5.16
C VAL A 177 -8.54 -17.87 4.08
N THR A 178 -8.48 -17.44 2.82
CA THR A 178 -8.87 -18.26 1.66
C THR A 178 -7.73 -18.33 0.63
N ARG A 179 -7.75 -19.41 -0.17
CA ARG A 179 -6.83 -19.60 -1.30
C ARG A 179 -7.64 -19.80 -2.58
N LYS A 180 -8.07 -18.69 -3.17
CA LYS A 180 -8.85 -18.68 -4.41
C LYS A 180 -8.21 -17.76 -5.44
N VAL A 181 -8.39 -18.06 -6.73
CA VAL A 181 -8.15 -17.06 -7.77
C VAL A 181 -9.15 -15.93 -7.60
N GLY A 182 -8.73 -14.68 -7.82
CA GLY A 182 -9.60 -13.54 -7.53
C GLY A 182 -10.91 -13.54 -8.33
N GLN A 183 -10.89 -14.08 -9.54
CA GLN A 183 -12.07 -14.22 -10.40
C GLN A 183 -13.16 -15.15 -9.81
N TRP A 184 -12.78 -16.03 -8.87
CA TRP A 184 -13.70 -16.93 -8.19
C TRP A 184 -14.80 -16.18 -7.44
N PHE A 185 -14.51 -15.02 -6.88
CA PHE A 185 -15.46 -14.26 -6.06
C PHE A 185 -16.65 -13.74 -6.84
N ALA A 186 -16.48 -13.39 -8.13
CA ALA A 186 -17.59 -12.93 -8.99
C ALA A 186 -18.74 -13.96 -9.12
N GLY A 187 -18.39 -15.25 -9.20
CA GLY A 187 -19.38 -16.30 -9.43
C GLY A 187 -19.90 -16.97 -8.15
N HIS A 188 -19.21 -16.82 -7.01
CA HIS A 188 -19.54 -17.56 -5.79
C HIS A 188 -19.92 -16.67 -4.60
N MET A 189 -19.57 -15.39 -4.65
CA MET A 189 -19.82 -14.42 -3.59
C MET A 189 -20.32 -13.09 -4.19
N THR A 190 -21.27 -13.17 -5.10
CA THR A 190 -21.88 -12.00 -5.76
C THR A 190 -22.58 -11.12 -4.72
N GLU A 191 -22.32 -9.81 -4.77
CA GLU A 191 -22.94 -8.81 -3.88
C GLU A 191 -22.82 -9.14 -2.38
N CYS A 192 -21.70 -9.75 -1.97
CA CYS A 192 -21.49 -10.17 -0.59
C CYS A 192 -20.72 -9.15 0.26
N PHE A 193 -19.93 -8.27 -0.37
CA PHE A 193 -18.97 -7.43 0.35
C PHE A 193 -19.38 -5.95 0.39
N ASP A 194 -19.27 -5.35 1.57
CA ASP A 194 -19.45 -3.92 1.77
C ASP A 194 -18.23 -3.14 1.25
N ARG A 195 -17.03 -3.75 1.39
CA ARG A 195 -15.76 -3.18 0.95
C ARG A 195 -14.88 -4.24 0.29
N ILE A 196 -14.20 -3.88 -0.79
CA ILE A 196 -13.21 -4.74 -1.43
C ILE A 196 -11.91 -3.97 -1.65
N LEU A 197 -10.81 -4.54 -1.19
CA LEU A 197 -9.46 -4.10 -1.54
C LEU A 197 -8.95 -4.98 -2.69
N CYS A 198 -8.79 -4.38 -3.84
CA CYS A 198 -8.16 -4.98 -5.01
C CYS A 198 -6.72 -4.44 -5.14
N ASP A 199 -5.82 -4.88 -4.23
CA ASP A 199 -4.38 -4.58 -4.31
C ASP A 199 -3.76 -5.57 -5.30
N ALA A 200 -3.79 -5.20 -6.57
CA ALA A 200 -3.60 -6.14 -7.67
C ALA A 200 -2.12 -6.50 -7.92
N PRO A 201 -1.80 -7.74 -8.28
CA PRO A 201 -0.47 -8.09 -8.76
C PRO A 201 -0.11 -7.23 -9.97
N CYS A 202 1.13 -6.75 -10.02
CA CYS A 202 1.59 -5.78 -11.01
C CYS A 202 3.07 -5.95 -11.32
N THR A 203 3.59 -5.19 -12.27
CA THR A 203 5.03 -5.19 -12.63
C THR A 203 5.93 -4.50 -11.61
N ALA A 204 5.39 -3.99 -10.51
CA ALA A 204 6.09 -3.52 -9.30
C ALA A 204 7.18 -2.45 -9.51
N GLN A 205 7.20 -1.70 -10.60
CA GLN A 205 8.23 -0.68 -10.91
C GLN A 205 8.37 0.38 -9.82
N GLY A 206 7.27 0.69 -9.15
CA GLY A 206 7.28 1.59 -8.02
C GLY A 206 8.03 1.08 -6.79
N THR A 207 8.45 -0.18 -6.74
CA THR A 207 9.22 -0.75 -5.62
C THR A 207 10.74 -0.68 -5.80
N VAL A 208 11.23 -0.09 -6.89
CA VAL A 208 12.66 0.01 -7.24
C VAL A 208 13.54 0.51 -6.09
N ARG A 209 13.02 1.37 -5.23
CA ARG A 209 13.73 1.88 -4.03
C ARG A 209 13.96 0.80 -2.96
N LYS A 210 13.24 -0.31 -3.01
CA LYS A 210 13.40 -1.47 -2.11
C LYS A 210 14.08 -2.62 -2.81
N ASP A 211 13.78 -2.82 -4.08
CA ASP A 211 14.17 -3.96 -4.89
C ASP A 211 14.50 -3.47 -6.29
N SER A 212 15.80 -3.37 -6.59
CA SER A 212 16.31 -2.96 -7.90
C SER A 212 15.90 -3.95 -9.00
N ASP A 213 15.68 -5.23 -8.64
CA ASP A 213 15.32 -6.28 -9.61
C ASP A 213 13.88 -6.09 -10.13
N ALA A 214 13.07 -5.25 -9.48
CA ALA A 214 11.75 -4.88 -9.98
C ALA A 214 11.80 -4.32 -11.42
N LEU A 215 12.91 -3.69 -11.82
CA LEU A 215 13.08 -3.19 -13.18
C LEU A 215 13.25 -4.28 -14.23
N MET A 216 13.65 -5.49 -13.85
CA MET A 216 13.80 -6.62 -14.79
C MET A 216 12.46 -7.13 -15.33
N TYR A 217 11.36 -6.85 -14.62
CA TYR A 217 10.01 -7.26 -15.01
C TYR A 217 9.27 -6.22 -15.86
N CYS A 218 9.93 -5.12 -16.22
CA CYS A 218 9.35 -3.94 -16.89
C CYS A 218 9.23 -4.11 -18.42
N SER A 219 8.93 -5.28 -18.93
CA SER A 219 8.66 -5.44 -20.37
C SER A 219 7.22 -5.05 -20.71
N MET A 220 7.01 -4.52 -21.93
CA MET A 220 5.67 -4.22 -22.44
C MET A 220 4.76 -5.44 -22.48
N GLU A 221 5.33 -6.61 -22.77
CA GLU A 221 4.61 -7.87 -22.76
C GLU A 221 4.08 -8.21 -21.36
N ASN A 222 4.94 -8.10 -20.33
CA ASN A 222 4.55 -8.35 -18.95
C ASN A 222 3.52 -7.32 -18.46
N THR A 223 3.70 -6.04 -18.80
CA THR A 223 2.73 -4.99 -18.51
C THR A 223 1.36 -5.32 -19.11
N GLY A 224 1.32 -5.76 -20.38
CA GLY A 224 0.06 -6.14 -21.03
C GLY A 224 -0.62 -7.36 -20.39
N LYS A 225 0.17 -8.37 -19.96
CA LYS A 225 -0.34 -9.55 -19.24
C LYS A 225 -0.93 -9.15 -17.88
N MET A 226 -0.21 -8.31 -17.12
CA MET A 226 -0.67 -7.83 -15.82
C MET A 226 -1.93 -6.97 -15.95
N ALA A 227 -1.96 -6.02 -16.89
CA ALA A 227 -3.13 -5.19 -17.13
C ALA A 227 -4.39 -6.00 -17.50
N ARG A 228 -4.24 -7.12 -18.20
CA ARG A 228 -5.37 -8.04 -18.48
C ARG A 228 -5.86 -8.70 -17.20
N LEU A 229 -4.96 -9.29 -16.42
CA LEU A 229 -5.30 -9.92 -15.15
C LEU A 229 -5.95 -8.92 -14.18
N GLN A 230 -5.43 -7.72 -14.12
CA GLN A 230 -5.95 -6.65 -13.25
C GLN A 230 -7.36 -6.23 -13.64
N ARG A 231 -7.68 -6.15 -14.94
CA ARG A 231 -9.07 -5.92 -15.41
C ARG A 231 -10.01 -7.02 -14.93
N GLU A 232 -9.61 -8.28 -15.07
CA GLU A 232 -10.42 -9.42 -14.62
C GLU A 232 -10.65 -9.39 -13.11
N LEU A 233 -9.62 -9.04 -12.33
CA LEU A 233 -9.72 -8.92 -10.87
C LEU A 233 -10.64 -7.79 -10.46
N LEU A 234 -10.51 -6.61 -11.08
CA LEU A 234 -11.34 -5.45 -10.78
C LEU A 234 -12.79 -5.68 -11.18
N GLU A 235 -13.04 -6.34 -12.32
CA GLU A 235 -14.37 -6.79 -12.72
C GLU A 235 -14.97 -7.77 -11.70
N SER A 236 -14.19 -8.74 -11.24
CA SER A 236 -14.62 -9.66 -10.19
C SER A 236 -14.96 -8.94 -8.88
N ALA A 237 -14.18 -7.92 -8.53
CA ALA A 237 -14.46 -7.08 -7.36
C ALA A 237 -15.83 -6.37 -7.50
N ILE A 238 -16.16 -5.85 -8.69
CA ILE A 238 -17.47 -5.20 -8.93
C ILE A 238 -18.60 -6.17 -8.69
N HIS A 239 -18.57 -7.35 -9.30
CA HIS A 239 -19.63 -8.35 -9.12
C HIS A 239 -19.76 -8.85 -7.68
N ALA A 240 -18.66 -8.88 -6.92
CA ALA A 240 -18.67 -9.33 -5.54
C ALA A 240 -19.10 -8.24 -4.55
N THR A 241 -19.08 -6.97 -4.95
CA THR A 241 -19.43 -5.83 -4.10
C THR A 241 -20.94 -5.62 -4.05
N LYS A 242 -21.48 -5.38 -2.86
CA LYS A 242 -22.89 -4.97 -2.67
C LYS A 242 -23.17 -3.64 -3.38
N VAL A 243 -24.43 -3.42 -3.76
CA VAL A 243 -24.87 -2.10 -4.22
C VAL A 243 -24.59 -1.06 -3.11
N GLY A 244 -23.94 0.05 -3.46
CA GLY A 244 -23.50 1.07 -2.50
C GLY A 244 -22.21 0.72 -1.75
N GLY A 245 -21.60 -0.43 -2.02
CA GLY A 245 -20.30 -0.81 -1.48
C GLY A 245 -19.15 -0.02 -2.12
N ARG A 246 -17.94 -0.21 -1.60
CA ARG A 246 -16.75 0.51 -2.07
C ARG A 246 -15.63 -0.45 -2.46
N ILE A 247 -15.00 -0.16 -3.59
CA ILE A 247 -13.80 -0.86 -4.06
C ILE A 247 -12.64 0.13 -4.05
N VAL A 248 -11.49 -0.31 -3.55
CA VAL A 248 -10.22 0.39 -3.75
C VAL A 248 -9.33 -0.48 -4.62
N TYR A 249 -8.97 0.04 -5.78
CA TYR A 249 -7.97 -0.55 -6.66
C TYR A 249 -6.61 0.10 -6.38
N SER A 250 -5.58 -0.71 -6.18
CA SER A 250 -4.22 -0.24 -5.95
C SER A 250 -3.19 -1.15 -6.61
N THR A 251 -2.06 -0.56 -6.99
CA THR A 251 -0.89 -1.27 -7.52
C THR A 251 0.39 -0.66 -6.93
N CYS A 252 1.51 -1.37 -7.08
CA CYS A 252 2.83 -0.82 -6.79
C CYS A 252 3.65 -0.58 -8.06
N THR A 253 3.00 -0.43 -9.22
CA THR A 253 3.64 -0.05 -10.49
C THR A 253 3.38 1.40 -10.85
N LEU A 254 4.15 1.93 -11.81
CA LEU A 254 4.00 3.28 -12.33
C LEU A 254 3.34 3.29 -13.72
N THR A 255 3.09 2.12 -14.33
CA THR A 255 2.64 2.03 -15.72
C THR A 255 1.19 2.49 -15.88
N PRO A 256 0.88 3.40 -16.82
CA PRO A 256 -0.49 3.81 -17.09
C PRO A 256 -1.39 2.65 -17.54
N GLU A 257 -0.83 1.67 -18.23
CA GLU A 257 -1.56 0.50 -18.71
C GLU A 257 -2.13 -0.36 -17.58
N GLU A 258 -1.39 -0.45 -16.46
CA GLU A 258 -1.78 -1.22 -15.27
C GLU A 258 -2.60 -0.39 -14.27
N ASN A 259 -2.67 0.91 -14.43
CA ASN A 259 -3.39 1.83 -13.57
C ASN A 259 -4.58 2.44 -14.30
N GLU A 260 -4.38 3.58 -14.96
CA GLU A 260 -5.43 4.33 -15.66
C GLU A 260 -6.14 3.50 -16.72
N GLY A 261 -5.37 2.74 -17.51
CA GLY A 261 -5.91 1.90 -18.58
C GLY A 261 -6.82 0.80 -18.05
N VAL A 262 -6.52 0.23 -16.88
CA VAL A 262 -7.39 -0.75 -16.23
C VAL A 262 -8.67 -0.08 -15.74
N VAL A 263 -8.54 1.00 -14.97
CA VAL A 263 -9.70 1.69 -14.37
C VAL A 263 -10.63 2.23 -15.44
N MET A 264 -10.09 2.91 -16.47
CA MET A 264 -10.91 3.45 -17.56
C MET A 264 -11.65 2.37 -18.34
N SER A 265 -11.00 1.22 -18.60
CA SER A 265 -11.67 0.11 -19.30
C SER A 265 -12.86 -0.44 -18.50
N ILE A 266 -12.74 -0.47 -17.18
CA ILE A 266 -13.81 -0.92 -16.27
C ILE A 266 -14.92 0.11 -16.15
N LEU A 267 -14.60 1.40 -15.98
CA LEU A 267 -15.60 2.46 -15.94
C LEU A 267 -16.40 2.54 -17.23
N ASN A 268 -15.78 2.33 -18.39
CA ASN A 268 -16.47 2.29 -19.67
C ASN A 268 -17.39 1.06 -19.78
N LYS A 269 -16.97 -0.10 -19.27
CA LYS A 269 -17.76 -1.35 -19.31
C LYS A 269 -18.96 -1.30 -18.37
N PHE A 270 -18.84 -0.63 -17.22
CA PHE A 270 -19.83 -0.57 -16.15
C PHE A 270 -20.34 0.85 -15.91
N SER A 271 -20.44 1.67 -16.96
CA SER A 271 -20.72 3.10 -16.87
C SER A 271 -21.99 3.46 -16.08
N ASP A 272 -22.99 2.60 -16.10
CA ASP A 272 -24.27 2.81 -15.42
C ASP A 272 -24.33 2.21 -14.01
N GLN A 273 -23.31 1.47 -13.59
CA GLN A 273 -23.28 0.72 -12.34
C GLN A 273 -22.18 1.20 -11.39
N VAL A 274 -21.08 1.73 -11.94
CA VAL A 274 -19.89 2.09 -11.17
C VAL A 274 -19.49 3.52 -11.49
N PHE A 275 -19.24 4.28 -10.45
CA PHE A 275 -18.66 5.62 -10.58
C PHE A 275 -17.43 5.76 -9.69
N ALA A 276 -16.52 6.59 -10.12
CA ALA A 276 -15.33 6.89 -9.36
C ALA A 276 -15.65 7.91 -8.25
N LEU A 277 -15.17 7.66 -7.03
CA LEU A 277 -15.31 8.59 -5.92
C LEU A 277 -14.22 9.65 -5.97
N GLU A 278 -14.60 10.92 -5.82
CA GLU A 278 -13.62 12.00 -5.74
C GLU A 278 -12.84 11.95 -4.41
N PRO A 279 -11.50 11.98 -4.43
CA PRO A 279 -10.67 11.97 -3.23
C PRO A 279 -10.99 13.13 -2.26
N THR A 280 -11.45 14.28 -2.78
CA THR A 280 -11.83 15.45 -1.98
C THR A 280 -12.96 15.20 -0.99
N LYS A 281 -13.90 14.30 -1.31
CA LYS A 281 -14.98 13.91 -0.39
C LYS A 281 -14.48 12.97 0.72
N LEU A 282 -13.38 12.27 0.49
CA LEU A 282 -12.71 11.44 1.49
C LEU A 282 -11.77 12.27 2.39
N GLN A 283 -11.31 13.42 1.92
CA GLN A 283 -10.41 14.33 2.66
C GLN A 283 -11.10 15.12 3.75
N ALA A 284 -12.41 15.34 3.67
CA ALA A 284 -13.15 16.05 4.72
C ALA A 284 -13.06 15.35 6.09
N SER A 285 -12.74 14.05 6.11
CA SER A 285 -12.53 13.27 7.34
C SER A 285 -11.06 13.16 7.78
N HIS A 286 -10.10 13.63 6.97
CA HIS A 286 -8.66 13.48 7.22
C HIS A 286 -7.92 14.78 6.87
N SER A 287 -7.91 15.70 7.83
CA SER A 287 -7.19 16.98 7.73
C SER A 287 -5.69 16.73 7.54
N GLY A 288 -5.17 16.93 6.33
CA GLY A 288 -3.73 16.79 6.02
C GLY A 288 -3.42 16.43 4.58
N MET A 289 -4.33 15.82 3.86
CA MET A 289 -4.16 15.59 2.43
C MET A 289 -4.62 16.81 1.62
N ARG A 290 -3.70 17.48 0.96
CA ARG A 290 -4.07 18.45 -0.09
C ARG A 290 -4.37 17.67 -1.36
N SER A 291 -5.60 17.77 -1.88
CA SER A 291 -5.93 17.35 -3.23
C SER A 291 -5.02 18.07 -4.22
N PRO A 292 -4.39 17.38 -5.16
CA PRO A 292 -3.82 18.05 -6.31
C PRO A 292 -4.94 18.78 -7.04
N GLN A 293 -4.89 20.10 -7.06
CA GLN A 293 -5.78 20.89 -7.91
C GLN A 293 -5.48 20.49 -9.35
N GLY A 294 -6.41 19.87 -10.05
CA GLY A 294 -6.27 19.65 -11.48
C GLY A 294 -6.86 18.41 -12.12
N LEU A 295 -7.58 17.55 -11.40
CA LEU A 295 -8.36 16.50 -12.05
C LEU A 295 -9.73 17.04 -12.47
N ARG A 296 -9.80 17.66 -13.64
CA ARG A 296 -11.03 17.77 -14.40
C ARG A 296 -10.88 16.92 -15.66
N THR A 297 -11.79 16.00 -15.79
CA THR A 297 -11.99 15.19 -16.98
C THR A 297 -12.39 16.04 -18.16
N ALA A 298 -11.59 15.99 -19.16
CA ALA A 298 -11.97 15.92 -20.56
C ALA A 298 -10.75 15.36 -21.26
N SER A 299 -10.93 14.24 -21.94
CA SER A 299 -10.07 13.72 -23.02
C SER A 299 -8.69 14.38 -23.16
N GLY A 300 -7.65 13.78 -22.64
CA GLY A 300 -6.28 13.99 -23.07
C GLY A 300 -5.29 14.67 -22.11
N GLU A 301 -5.70 15.34 -21.05
CA GLU A 301 -4.79 16.13 -20.20
C GLU A 301 -4.44 15.53 -18.81
N LEU A 302 -4.71 14.27 -18.61
CA LEU A 302 -4.58 13.57 -17.32
C LEU A 302 -3.14 13.28 -16.88
N GLN A 303 -2.12 13.76 -17.58
CA GLN A 303 -0.86 13.02 -17.60
C GLN A 303 0.29 13.62 -16.79
N ALA A 304 0.45 14.90 -16.69
CA ALA A 304 1.73 15.45 -16.21
C ALA A 304 1.81 15.72 -14.70
N LYS A 305 0.73 16.11 -14.03
CA LYS A 305 0.81 16.68 -12.66
C LYS A 305 0.79 15.66 -11.52
N TYR A 306 0.45 14.41 -11.79
CA TYR A 306 0.39 13.35 -10.74
C TYR A 306 1.72 12.69 -10.44
N PHE A 307 2.58 12.56 -11.42
CA PHE A 307 3.87 11.91 -11.27
C PHE A 307 4.81 12.67 -10.33
N ASP A 308 4.85 13.98 -10.41
CA ASP A 308 5.82 14.78 -9.65
C ASP A 308 5.63 14.70 -8.13
N ARG A 309 4.38 14.75 -7.65
CA ARG A 309 4.09 14.67 -6.20
C ARG A 309 4.11 13.26 -5.64
N ALA A 310 3.66 12.27 -6.39
CA ALA A 310 3.72 10.87 -5.94
C ALA A 310 5.17 10.39 -5.76
N ILE A 311 6.08 10.94 -6.54
CA ILE A 311 7.52 10.65 -6.46
C ILE A 311 8.16 11.40 -5.27
N GLU A 312 7.83 12.67 -5.05
CA GLU A 312 8.37 13.47 -3.95
C GLU A 312 7.98 12.92 -2.58
N ASP A 313 6.72 12.51 -2.40
CA ASP A 313 6.18 12.04 -1.11
C ASP A 313 6.30 10.53 -0.91
N SER A 314 6.88 9.78 -1.83
CA SER A 314 6.92 8.30 -1.80
C SER A 314 5.54 7.64 -1.80
N ILE A 315 4.50 8.34 -2.23
CA ILE A 315 3.13 7.81 -2.31
C ILE A 315 2.97 7.13 -3.65
N LYS A 316 2.98 5.79 -3.64
CA LYS A 316 2.78 4.94 -4.81
C LYS A 316 1.38 4.36 -4.89
N VAL A 317 0.46 4.99 -4.24
CA VAL A 317 -0.94 4.59 -4.31
C VAL A 317 -1.61 5.54 -5.26
N GLN A 318 -1.80 5.08 -6.46
CA GLN A 318 -2.71 5.72 -7.39
C GLN A 318 -4.11 5.24 -7.04
N SER A 319 -4.77 5.95 -6.13
CA SER A 319 -6.21 5.80 -5.96
C SER A 319 -6.87 6.56 -7.10
N TRP A 320 -7.15 5.87 -8.16
CA TRP A 320 -7.98 6.39 -9.25
C TRP A 320 -9.41 6.32 -8.80
N MET A 321 -9.84 7.39 -8.25
CA MET A 321 -11.25 7.62 -7.97
C MET A 321 -11.56 9.02 -8.46
N LYS A 322 -12.30 9.12 -9.51
CA LYS A 322 -13.01 10.33 -9.92
C LYS A 322 -14.36 10.38 -9.30
#